data_2937523ea1d18164676f912224ce8432
#
_entry.id   2937523ea1d18164676f912224ce8432
#
_cell.length_a   1.000
_cell.length_b   1.000
_cell.length_c   1.000
_cell.angle_alpha   90.00
_cell.angle_beta   90.00
_cell.angle_gamma   90.00
#
_symmetry.space_group_name_H-M   'P 1'
#
loop_
_entity.id
_entity.type
_entity.pdbx_description
1 polymer ?
#
loop_
_entity_poly.entity_id
_entity_poly.type
_entity_poly.pdbx_seq_one_letter_code
_entity_poly.pdbx_strand_id
1 'polypeptide(L)'
;MPKIPTFQSESTITSQGPSVTSNLQIPLSQTVGAALQPVSDFVQQEYIKERKLEENNKVDKIIADSYKDNESGPNGFLTLSSETGKNGNPSDASSIYDQGVDKLYNFMSSTQGQNLSRFGKQIFKSKFYASASQLKSNALLESRKTQFKESSDIDNDFIAQKTIALSALPNGSGLDQLYEEINQRLDRNPFYEDQPQLKKDVKLKYQQFGATAVANRMLLTEPSLLKKQLQDGKYNVLESKDIIELSQKADIAIKDQKFSTLTNAISLVGIGDVPPNA
;
A
#
# COMPACT_ATOMS: atom_id res chain seq x y z
N MET A 1 -14.77 8.32 12.84
CA MET A 1 -14.34 7.02 12.29
C MET A 1 -15.28 6.67 11.14
N PRO A 2 -14.82 6.65 9.89
CA PRO A 2 -15.68 6.25 8.77
C PRO A 2 -15.84 4.73 8.76
N LYS A 3 -17.07 4.28 8.61
CA LYS A 3 -17.44 2.86 8.52
C LYS A 3 -17.08 2.34 7.12
N ILE A 4 -16.35 1.23 7.08
CA ILE A 4 -16.07 0.48 5.86
C ILE A 4 -17.33 -0.26 5.43
N PRO A 5 -17.80 -0.12 4.18
CA PRO A 5 -18.93 -0.90 3.70
C PRO A 5 -18.50 -2.36 3.49
N THR A 6 -19.16 -3.28 4.19
CA THR A 6 -19.06 -4.72 3.94
C THR A 6 -19.96 -5.08 2.76
N PHE A 7 -19.36 -5.53 1.67
CA PHE A 7 -20.10 -6.15 0.57
C PHE A 7 -20.41 -7.60 0.93
N GLN A 8 -21.67 -7.91 1.17
CA GLN A 8 -22.19 -9.28 1.16
C GLN A 8 -22.61 -9.60 -0.27
N SER A 9 -21.90 -10.52 -0.91
CA SER A 9 -22.35 -11.11 -2.17
C SER A 9 -23.20 -12.34 -1.84
N GLU A 10 -24.51 -12.18 -1.86
CA GLU A 10 -25.44 -13.31 -1.92
C GLU A 10 -25.50 -13.82 -3.35
N SER A 11 -24.76 -14.87 -3.65
CA SER A 11 -24.97 -15.65 -4.86
C SER A 11 -25.88 -16.81 -4.54
N THR A 12 -27.18 -16.62 -4.74
CA THR A 12 -28.17 -17.71 -4.75
C THR A 12 -27.97 -18.51 -6.03
N ILE A 13 -27.34 -19.67 -5.92
CA ILE A 13 -27.34 -20.67 -6.98
C ILE A 13 -28.67 -21.40 -6.94
N THR A 14 -29.61 -20.97 -7.79
CA THR A 14 -30.80 -21.75 -8.09
C THR A 14 -30.42 -22.88 -9.04
N SER A 15 -30.25 -24.08 -8.48
CA SER A 15 -30.18 -25.31 -9.28
C SER A 15 -31.60 -25.69 -9.73
N GLN A 16 -31.97 -25.27 -10.94
CA GLN A 16 -33.08 -25.89 -11.64
C GLN A 16 -32.55 -27.15 -12.36
N GLY A 17 -32.75 -28.30 -11.71
CA GLY A 17 -32.60 -29.58 -12.39
C GLY A 17 -33.76 -29.80 -13.36
N PRO A 18 -33.51 -30.28 -14.58
CA PRO A 18 -34.59 -30.66 -15.48
C PRO A 18 -35.30 -31.89 -14.94
N SER A 19 -36.61 -31.75 -14.66
CA SER A 19 -37.48 -32.86 -14.38
C SER A 19 -37.72 -33.63 -15.67
N VAL A 20 -37.10 -34.81 -15.80
CA VAL A 20 -37.37 -35.73 -16.88
C VAL A 20 -38.48 -36.68 -16.42
N THR A 21 -39.71 -36.38 -16.80
CA THR A 21 -40.79 -37.38 -16.80
C THR A 21 -40.69 -38.21 -18.09
N SER A 22 -40.02 -39.35 -18.02
CA SER A 22 -39.99 -40.31 -19.12
C SER A 22 -41.11 -41.32 -18.95
N ASN A 23 -42.18 -41.20 -19.76
CA ASN A 23 -43.09 -42.29 -20.03
C ASN A 23 -42.37 -43.36 -20.89
N LEU A 24 -41.85 -44.39 -20.26
CA LEU A 24 -41.29 -45.55 -20.94
C LEU A 24 -42.41 -46.59 -21.14
N GLN A 25 -43.05 -46.57 -22.31
CA GLN A 25 -43.72 -47.80 -22.84
C GLN A 25 -42.66 -48.63 -23.57
N ILE A 26 -42.26 -49.74 -22.95
CA ILE A 26 -41.33 -50.71 -23.55
C ILE A 26 -42.14 -51.78 -24.26
N PRO A 27 -42.00 -51.99 -25.57
CA PRO A 27 -42.52 -53.20 -26.24
C PRO A 27 -41.60 -54.38 -25.91
N LEU A 28 -42.16 -55.34 -25.23
CA LEU A 28 -41.55 -56.63 -24.91
C LEU A 28 -41.38 -57.50 -26.22
N SER A 29 -40.37 -57.21 -26.99
CA SER A 29 -39.77 -58.17 -27.92
C SER A 29 -38.69 -57.54 -28.77
N GLN A 30 -37.48 -57.48 -28.25
CA GLN A 30 -36.24 -57.60 -29.07
C GLN A 30 -35.00 -57.51 -28.18
N THR A 31 -34.30 -58.63 -28.09
CA THR A 31 -32.87 -58.80 -27.78
C THR A 31 -32.38 -58.18 -26.43
N VAL A 32 -32.18 -59.12 -25.48
CA VAL A 32 -31.54 -58.90 -24.16
C VAL A 32 -30.14 -58.25 -24.28
N GLY A 33 -29.52 -58.25 -25.46
CA GLY A 33 -28.22 -57.59 -25.68
C GLY A 33 -28.23 -56.07 -25.83
N ALA A 34 -29.32 -55.49 -26.38
CA ALA A 34 -29.41 -54.06 -26.59
C ALA A 34 -29.86 -53.26 -25.34
N ALA A 35 -30.49 -53.93 -24.37
CA ALA A 35 -30.96 -53.29 -23.11
C ALA A 35 -29.85 -53.12 -22.06
N LEU A 36 -28.72 -53.79 -22.20
CA LEU A 36 -27.59 -53.72 -21.25
C LEU A 36 -26.56 -52.63 -21.60
N GLN A 37 -26.49 -52.15 -22.87
CA GLN A 37 -25.57 -51.09 -23.26
C GLN A 37 -25.81 -49.76 -22.56
N PRO A 38 -27.04 -49.20 -22.47
CA PRO A 38 -27.25 -47.93 -21.78
C PRO A 38 -27.00 -48.00 -20.28
N VAL A 39 -27.18 -49.14 -19.64
CA VAL A 39 -26.86 -49.36 -18.22
C VAL A 39 -25.36 -49.43 -18.01
N SER A 40 -24.61 -50.07 -18.91
CA SER A 40 -23.15 -50.11 -18.90
C SER A 40 -22.54 -48.73 -19.08
N ASP A 41 -23.06 -47.92 -20.01
CA ASP A 41 -22.60 -46.59 -20.28
C ASP A 41 -22.91 -45.63 -19.10
N PHE A 42 -24.07 -45.77 -18.48
CA PHE A 42 -24.43 -45.00 -17.29
C PHE A 42 -23.52 -45.36 -16.11
N VAL A 43 -23.31 -46.63 -15.84
CA VAL A 43 -22.41 -47.05 -14.75
C VAL A 43 -20.96 -46.61 -15.00
N GLN A 44 -20.49 -46.68 -16.26
CA GLN A 44 -19.16 -46.15 -16.60
C GLN A 44 -19.08 -44.62 -16.42
N GLN A 45 -20.10 -43.86 -16.80
CA GLN A 45 -20.14 -42.41 -16.61
C GLN A 45 -20.15 -42.04 -15.12
N GLU A 46 -20.94 -42.74 -14.30
CA GLU A 46 -20.97 -42.55 -12.85
C GLU A 46 -19.60 -42.87 -12.23
N TYR A 47 -18.99 -43.98 -12.58
CA TYR A 47 -17.66 -44.38 -12.12
C TYR A 47 -16.59 -43.35 -12.51
N ILE A 48 -16.64 -42.80 -13.72
CA ILE A 48 -15.73 -41.75 -14.18
C ILE A 48 -15.94 -40.45 -13.39
N LYS A 49 -17.20 -40.09 -13.08
CA LYS A 49 -17.53 -38.95 -12.26
C LYS A 49 -16.99 -39.07 -10.83
N GLU A 50 -17.23 -40.21 -10.20
CA GLU A 50 -16.72 -40.51 -8.86
C GLU A 50 -15.19 -40.47 -8.80
N ARG A 51 -14.53 -41.08 -9.78
CA ARG A 51 -13.07 -41.06 -9.89
C ARG A 51 -12.53 -39.64 -10.06
N LYS A 52 -13.18 -38.80 -10.89
CA LYS A 52 -12.82 -37.41 -11.07
C LYS A 52 -13.02 -36.59 -9.76
N LEU A 53 -14.09 -36.83 -9.04
CA LEU A 53 -14.38 -36.20 -7.77
C LEU A 53 -13.33 -36.60 -6.71
N GLU A 54 -13.00 -37.86 -6.61
CA GLU A 54 -11.97 -38.40 -5.70
C GLU A 54 -10.59 -37.76 -5.98
N GLU A 55 -10.19 -37.69 -7.26
CA GLU A 55 -8.92 -37.04 -7.66
C GLU A 55 -8.93 -35.55 -7.37
N ASN A 56 -10.04 -34.86 -7.61
CA ASN A 56 -10.17 -33.45 -7.26
C ASN A 56 -10.01 -33.21 -5.74
N ASN A 57 -10.65 -34.07 -4.91
CA ASN A 57 -10.54 -33.98 -3.46
C ASN A 57 -9.11 -34.20 -2.97
N LYS A 58 -8.38 -35.15 -3.57
CA LYS A 58 -6.95 -35.38 -3.29
C LYS A 58 -6.12 -34.15 -3.65
N VAL A 59 -6.37 -33.58 -4.83
CA VAL A 59 -5.68 -32.36 -5.27
C VAL A 59 -5.98 -31.19 -4.35
N ASP A 60 -7.24 -30.97 -3.98
CA ASP A 60 -7.63 -29.87 -3.11
C ASP A 60 -6.98 -29.99 -1.72
N LYS A 61 -6.80 -31.19 -1.21
CA LYS A 61 -6.04 -31.43 0.03
C LYS A 61 -4.58 -31.04 -0.13
N ILE A 62 -3.92 -31.46 -1.22
CA ILE A 62 -2.51 -31.09 -1.48
C ILE A 62 -2.36 -29.57 -1.61
N ILE A 63 -3.31 -28.91 -2.30
CA ILE A 63 -3.32 -27.45 -2.39
C ILE A 63 -3.47 -26.82 -1.02
N ALA A 64 -4.39 -27.30 -0.18
CA ALA A 64 -4.58 -26.79 1.18
C ALA A 64 -3.31 -26.96 2.04
N ASP A 65 -2.61 -28.08 1.91
CA ASP A 65 -1.34 -28.33 2.60
C ASP A 65 -0.22 -27.43 2.07
N SER A 66 -0.26 -27.02 0.79
CA SER A 66 0.71 -26.10 0.21
C SER A 66 0.64 -24.69 0.78
N TYR A 67 -0.43 -24.32 1.49
CA TYR A 67 -0.51 -23.04 2.20
C TYR A 67 0.28 -23.01 3.51
N LYS A 68 0.61 -24.19 4.06
CA LYS A 68 1.31 -24.34 5.34
C LYS A 68 2.79 -24.59 5.12
N ASP A 69 3.60 -24.21 6.09
CA ASP A 69 5.02 -24.56 6.10
C ASP A 69 5.22 -26.05 6.33
N ASN A 70 6.23 -26.60 5.70
CA ASN A 70 6.60 -28.00 5.83
C ASN A 70 7.74 -28.12 6.83
N GLU A 71 7.61 -29.02 7.81
CA GLU A 71 8.60 -29.20 8.88
C GLU A 71 10.03 -29.51 8.37
N SER A 72 10.14 -30.18 7.24
CA SER A 72 11.42 -30.56 6.62
C SER A 72 11.52 -30.15 5.15
N GLY A 73 10.74 -29.15 4.74
CA GLY A 73 10.61 -28.74 3.35
C GLY A 73 10.60 -27.23 3.16
N PRO A 74 10.24 -26.75 1.98
CA PRO A 74 10.12 -25.33 1.70
C PRO A 74 8.94 -24.71 2.43
N ASN A 75 9.01 -23.40 2.63
CA ASN A 75 7.91 -22.59 3.16
C ASN A 75 6.65 -22.74 2.30
N GLY A 76 5.49 -22.73 2.95
CA GLY A 76 4.21 -22.71 2.27
C GLY A 76 3.87 -21.35 1.65
N PHE A 77 2.80 -21.32 0.87
CA PHE A 77 2.38 -20.11 0.16
C PHE A 77 2.21 -18.88 1.05
N LEU A 78 1.68 -19.04 2.28
CA LEU A 78 1.44 -17.91 3.17
C LEU A 78 2.74 -17.27 3.63
N THR A 79 3.71 -18.09 4.02
CA THR A 79 5.03 -17.62 4.46
C THR A 79 5.81 -17.02 3.28
N LEU A 80 5.80 -17.68 2.12
CA LEU A 80 6.42 -17.14 0.89
C LEU A 80 5.85 -15.76 0.53
N SER A 81 4.52 -15.61 0.58
CA SER A 81 3.87 -14.33 0.29
C SER A 81 4.25 -13.26 1.31
N SER A 82 4.28 -13.61 2.61
CA SER A 82 4.64 -12.68 3.69
C SER A 82 6.10 -12.23 3.60
N GLU A 83 7.02 -13.16 3.40
CA GLU A 83 8.46 -12.85 3.28
C GLU A 83 8.74 -12.00 2.03
N THR A 84 8.09 -12.34 0.92
CA THR A 84 8.19 -11.56 -0.33
C THR A 84 7.65 -10.15 -0.15
N GLY A 85 6.52 -9.98 0.55
CA GLY A 85 5.93 -8.67 0.83
C GLY A 85 6.79 -7.76 1.71
N LYS A 86 7.67 -8.32 2.52
CA LYS A 86 8.63 -7.56 3.33
C LYS A 86 9.84 -7.04 2.53
N ASN A 87 10.06 -7.56 1.32
CA ASN A 87 11.15 -7.09 0.47
C ASN A 87 10.76 -5.77 -0.19
N GLY A 88 11.49 -4.70 0.10
CA GLY A 88 11.28 -3.36 -0.45
C GLY A 88 11.66 -3.20 -1.93
N ASN A 89 12.10 -4.27 -2.61
CA ASN A 89 12.37 -4.26 -4.06
C ASN A 89 11.39 -5.22 -4.76
N PRO A 90 10.33 -4.72 -5.44
CA PRO A 90 9.33 -5.56 -6.10
C PRO A 90 9.89 -6.48 -7.20
N SER A 91 10.98 -6.09 -7.86
CA SER A 91 11.62 -6.94 -8.88
C SER A 91 12.28 -8.17 -8.25
N ASP A 92 13.06 -7.96 -7.19
CA ASP A 92 13.69 -9.05 -6.44
C ASP A 92 12.62 -9.90 -5.74
N ALA A 93 11.61 -9.26 -5.16
CA ALA A 93 10.46 -9.91 -4.55
C ALA A 93 9.77 -10.88 -5.52
N SER A 94 9.55 -10.47 -6.77
CA SER A 94 8.96 -11.32 -7.81
C SER A 94 9.82 -12.56 -8.07
N SER A 95 11.13 -12.38 -8.23
CA SER A 95 12.06 -13.50 -8.48
C SER A 95 12.16 -14.46 -7.31
N ILE A 96 12.24 -13.94 -6.09
CA ILE A 96 12.29 -14.75 -4.86
C ILE A 96 11.01 -15.57 -4.71
N TYR A 97 9.84 -14.95 -4.96
CA TYR A 97 8.56 -15.63 -4.89
C TYR A 97 8.49 -16.79 -5.88
N ASP A 98 8.82 -16.55 -7.16
CA ASP A 98 8.77 -17.57 -8.20
C ASP A 98 9.68 -18.76 -7.89
N GLN A 99 10.91 -18.48 -7.42
CA GLN A 99 11.84 -19.55 -7.00
C GLN A 99 11.30 -20.35 -5.80
N GLY A 100 10.66 -19.66 -4.84
CA GLY A 100 10.01 -20.33 -3.70
C GLY A 100 8.85 -21.20 -4.13
N VAL A 101 8.01 -20.72 -5.02
CA VAL A 101 6.88 -21.46 -5.61
C VAL A 101 7.33 -22.70 -6.35
N ASP A 102 8.38 -22.61 -7.16
CA ASP A 102 8.92 -23.75 -7.91
C ASP A 102 9.52 -24.83 -6.97
N LYS A 103 10.21 -24.41 -5.91
CA LYS A 103 10.70 -25.33 -4.86
C LYS A 103 9.54 -26.04 -4.16
N LEU A 104 8.50 -25.28 -3.79
CA LEU A 104 7.31 -25.84 -3.14
C LEU A 104 6.56 -26.79 -4.07
N TYR A 105 6.38 -26.43 -5.35
CA TYR A 105 5.74 -27.30 -6.34
C TYR A 105 6.49 -28.64 -6.49
N ASN A 106 7.81 -28.59 -6.63
CA ASN A 106 8.63 -29.80 -6.76
C ASN A 106 8.56 -30.68 -5.52
N PHE A 107 8.58 -30.07 -4.32
CA PHE A 107 8.43 -30.80 -3.06
C PHE A 107 7.05 -31.46 -2.95
N MET A 108 5.97 -30.71 -3.15
CA MET A 108 4.60 -31.25 -3.07
C MET A 108 4.33 -32.32 -4.14
N SER A 109 4.86 -32.14 -5.35
CA SER A 109 4.75 -33.12 -6.42
C SER A 109 5.49 -34.42 -6.09
N SER A 110 6.65 -34.35 -5.46
CA SER A 110 7.47 -35.52 -5.12
C SER A 110 7.03 -36.24 -3.84
N THR A 111 6.34 -35.55 -2.94
CA THR A 111 5.87 -36.12 -1.66
C THR A 111 4.42 -36.55 -1.70
N GLN A 112 3.50 -35.66 -1.98
CA GLN A 112 2.05 -35.94 -1.96
C GLN A 112 1.46 -36.17 -3.34
N GLY A 113 2.05 -35.61 -4.40
CA GLY A 113 1.56 -35.70 -5.77
C GLY A 113 1.93 -37.01 -6.48
N GLN A 114 2.80 -37.82 -5.90
CA GLN A 114 3.22 -39.10 -6.57
C GLN A 114 2.06 -40.04 -6.86
N ASN A 115 1.10 -40.12 -5.95
CA ASN A 115 -0.05 -41.02 -6.02
C ASN A 115 -1.22 -40.49 -6.85
N LEU A 116 -1.07 -39.29 -7.44
CA LEU A 116 -2.08 -38.73 -8.33
C LEU A 116 -2.02 -39.43 -9.71
N SER A 117 -3.20 -39.68 -10.31
CA SER A 117 -3.28 -40.05 -11.70
C SER A 117 -2.69 -39.00 -12.64
N ARG A 118 -2.48 -39.32 -13.91
CA ARG A 118 -2.05 -38.35 -14.93
C ARG A 118 -2.98 -37.11 -14.97
N PHE A 119 -4.28 -37.35 -14.87
CA PHE A 119 -5.31 -36.31 -14.83
C PHE A 119 -5.21 -35.49 -13.54
N GLY A 120 -5.08 -36.13 -12.37
CA GLY A 120 -4.88 -35.45 -11.08
C GLY A 120 -3.63 -34.58 -11.07
N LYS A 121 -2.51 -35.04 -11.66
CA LYS A 121 -1.28 -34.22 -11.79
C LYS A 121 -1.48 -32.96 -12.63
N GLN A 122 -2.27 -33.02 -13.70
CA GLN A 122 -2.58 -31.84 -14.51
C GLN A 122 -3.45 -30.84 -13.73
N ILE A 123 -4.48 -31.32 -13.03
CA ILE A 123 -5.34 -30.47 -12.19
C ILE A 123 -4.50 -29.85 -11.07
N PHE A 124 -3.67 -30.65 -10.39
CA PHE A 124 -2.79 -30.16 -9.33
C PHE A 124 -1.90 -29.04 -9.84
N LYS A 125 -1.18 -29.23 -10.94
CA LYS A 125 -0.33 -28.20 -11.53
C LYS A 125 -1.10 -26.91 -11.82
N SER A 126 -2.28 -27.03 -12.46
CA SER A 126 -3.10 -25.86 -12.81
C SER A 126 -3.58 -25.09 -11.56
N LYS A 127 -4.16 -25.80 -10.57
CA LYS A 127 -4.66 -25.17 -9.33
C LYS A 127 -3.53 -24.60 -8.49
N PHE A 128 -2.38 -25.29 -8.41
CA PHE A 128 -1.21 -24.84 -7.65
C PHE A 128 -0.70 -23.50 -8.16
N TYR A 129 -0.42 -23.38 -9.47
CA TYR A 129 0.06 -22.12 -10.04
C TYR A 129 -1.00 -21.02 -10.07
N ALA A 130 -2.29 -21.36 -10.15
CA ALA A 130 -3.36 -20.36 -9.99
C ALA A 130 -3.37 -19.76 -8.58
N SER A 131 -3.27 -20.60 -7.54
CA SER A 131 -3.16 -20.16 -6.14
C SER A 131 -1.90 -19.35 -5.91
N ALA A 132 -0.76 -19.80 -6.43
CA ALA A 132 0.50 -19.05 -6.34
C ALA A 132 0.41 -17.68 -7.00
N SER A 133 -0.19 -17.59 -8.19
CA SER A 133 -0.34 -16.31 -8.92
C SER A 133 -1.18 -15.29 -8.16
N GLN A 134 -2.27 -15.73 -7.52
CA GLN A 134 -3.11 -14.86 -6.71
C GLN A 134 -2.34 -14.29 -5.52
N LEU A 135 -1.59 -15.11 -4.80
CA LEU A 135 -0.79 -14.69 -3.66
C LEU A 135 0.42 -13.85 -4.07
N LYS A 136 1.01 -14.12 -5.24
CA LYS A 136 2.07 -13.28 -5.81
C LYS A 136 1.61 -11.84 -5.98
N SER A 137 0.42 -11.64 -6.52
CA SER A 137 -0.12 -10.28 -6.71
C SER A 137 -0.23 -9.52 -5.38
N ASN A 138 -0.70 -10.19 -4.33
CA ASN A 138 -0.78 -9.61 -2.99
C ASN A 138 0.62 -9.32 -2.41
N ALA A 139 1.55 -10.27 -2.55
CA ALA A 139 2.92 -10.12 -2.06
C ALA A 139 3.65 -8.94 -2.73
N LEU A 140 3.48 -8.78 -4.04
CA LEU A 140 4.06 -7.65 -4.77
C LEU A 140 3.43 -6.30 -4.41
N LEU A 141 2.13 -6.29 -4.11
CA LEU A 141 1.46 -5.09 -3.59
C LEU A 141 2.05 -4.68 -2.23
N GLU A 142 2.24 -5.64 -1.31
CA GLU A 142 2.85 -5.38 -0.02
C GLU A 142 4.33 -4.98 -0.15
N SER A 143 5.08 -5.59 -1.05
CA SER A 143 6.46 -5.20 -1.37
C SER A 143 6.55 -3.73 -1.84
N ARG A 144 5.64 -3.30 -2.71
CA ARG A 144 5.56 -1.89 -3.13
C ARG A 144 5.22 -0.95 -1.98
N LYS A 145 4.34 -1.36 -1.05
CA LYS A 145 4.04 -0.56 0.14
C LYS A 145 5.27 -0.44 1.06
N THR A 146 6.02 -1.54 1.23
CA THR A 146 7.27 -1.54 1.99
C THR A 146 8.28 -0.60 1.35
N GLN A 147 8.50 -0.69 0.04
CA GLN A 147 9.37 0.21 -0.71
C GLN A 147 8.97 1.68 -0.55
N PHE A 148 7.66 1.96 -0.66
CA PHE A 148 7.15 3.32 -0.46
C PHE A 148 7.44 3.82 0.95
N LYS A 149 7.19 2.99 1.97
CA LYS A 149 7.43 3.36 3.37
C LYS A 149 8.91 3.66 3.61
N GLU A 150 9.81 2.77 3.21
CA GLU A 150 11.26 2.95 3.36
C GLU A 150 11.75 4.21 2.64
N SER A 151 11.31 4.42 1.40
CA SER A 151 11.66 5.61 0.63
C SER A 151 11.11 6.88 1.27
N SER A 152 9.85 6.84 1.75
CA SER A 152 9.20 7.97 2.43
C SER A 152 9.90 8.30 3.76
N ASP A 153 10.31 7.30 4.54
CA ASP A 153 11.01 7.52 5.81
C ASP A 153 12.37 8.22 5.56
N ILE A 154 13.13 7.76 4.56
CA ILE A 154 14.40 8.40 4.17
C ILE A 154 14.19 9.84 3.67
N ASP A 155 13.15 10.06 2.87
CA ASP A 155 12.82 11.40 2.36
C ASP A 155 12.35 12.31 3.48
N ASN A 156 11.54 11.82 4.43
CA ASN A 156 11.09 12.56 5.61
C ASN A 156 12.28 13.04 6.46
N ASP A 157 13.21 12.15 6.76
CA ASP A 157 14.41 12.49 7.55
C ASP A 157 15.26 13.53 6.84
N PHE A 158 15.49 13.37 5.54
CA PHE A 158 16.24 14.34 4.75
C PHE A 158 15.57 15.71 4.75
N ILE A 159 14.26 15.76 4.45
CA ILE A 159 13.52 17.03 4.40
C ILE A 159 13.44 17.69 5.79
N ALA A 160 13.26 16.90 6.86
CA ALA A 160 13.27 17.44 8.22
C ALA A 160 14.61 18.11 8.56
N GLN A 161 15.74 17.46 8.28
CA GLN A 161 17.08 18.00 8.51
C GLN A 161 17.31 19.28 7.69
N LYS A 162 16.96 19.28 6.40
CA LYS A 162 17.08 20.45 5.53
C LYS A 162 16.19 21.60 5.99
N THR A 163 14.96 21.29 6.40
CA THR A 163 14.02 22.28 6.94
C THR A 163 14.58 22.96 8.18
N ILE A 164 15.15 22.22 9.12
CA ILE A 164 15.79 22.79 10.32
C ILE A 164 16.93 23.74 9.91
N ALA A 165 17.83 23.28 9.04
CA ALA A 165 18.99 24.06 8.63
C ALA A 165 18.59 25.33 7.87
N LEU A 166 17.68 25.22 6.90
CA LEU A 166 17.31 26.33 6.02
C LEU A 166 16.31 27.31 6.65
N SER A 167 15.46 26.84 7.58
CA SER A 167 14.57 27.74 8.33
C SER A 167 15.32 28.69 9.27
N ALA A 168 16.55 28.36 9.65
CA ALA A 168 17.40 29.18 10.48
C ALA A 168 18.04 30.35 9.70
N LEU A 169 17.98 30.35 8.38
CA LEU A 169 18.52 31.42 7.56
C LEU A 169 17.67 32.69 7.70
N PRO A 170 18.32 33.88 7.73
CA PRO A 170 17.63 35.16 7.91
C PRO A 170 16.71 35.48 6.72
N ASN A 171 15.72 36.33 6.97
CA ASN A 171 14.80 36.83 5.94
C ASN A 171 13.99 35.76 5.20
N GLY A 172 13.88 34.55 5.76
CA GLY A 172 13.22 33.41 5.06
C GLY A 172 13.87 33.05 3.74
N SER A 173 15.18 33.37 3.56
CA SER A 173 15.91 33.11 2.32
C SER A 173 16.11 31.63 2.02
N GLY A 174 15.99 30.76 3.03
CA GLY A 174 16.11 29.32 2.86
C GLY A 174 14.91 28.68 2.20
N LEU A 175 13.75 29.32 2.04
CA LEU A 175 12.54 28.72 1.52
C LEU A 175 12.68 28.26 0.06
N ASP A 176 13.24 29.12 -0.80
CA ASP A 176 13.42 28.81 -2.22
C ASP A 176 14.44 27.69 -2.40
N GLN A 177 15.53 27.73 -1.62
CA GLN A 177 16.52 26.64 -1.61
C GLN A 177 15.92 25.33 -1.11
N LEU A 178 15.07 25.36 -0.10
CA LEU A 178 14.37 24.19 0.41
C LEU A 178 13.46 23.56 -0.66
N TYR A 179 12.73 24.39 -1.41
CA TYR A 179 11.90 23.90 -2.52
C TYR A 179 12.72 23.25 -3.62
N GLU A 180 13.89 23.78 -3.93
CA GLU A 180 14.79 23.18 -4.89
C GLU A 180 15.35 21.83 -4.39
N GLU A 181 15.79 21.75 -3.13
CA GLU A 181 16.26 20.50 -2.51
C GLU A 181 15.16 19.42 -2.51
N ILE A 182 13.91 19.79 -2.20
CA ILE A 182 12.76 18.89 -2.28
C ILE A 182 12.57 18.36 -3.71
N ASN A 183 12.60 19.25 -4.70
CA ASN A 183 12.45 18.87 -6.11
C ASN A 183 13.54 17.90 -6.52
N GLN A 184 14.81 18.25 -6.30
CA GLN A 184 15.95 17.41 -6.67
C GLN A 184 15.91 16.05 -5.97
N ARG A 185 15.49 16.02 -4.71
CA ARG A 185 15.35 14.77 -3.95
C ARG A 185 14.31 13.83 -4.57
N LEU A 186 13.12 14.35 -4.85
CA LEU A 186 12.03 13.57 -5.44
C LEU A 186 12.30 13.22 -6.91
N ASP A 187 13.00 14.08 -7.66
CA ASP A 187 13.39 13.82 -9.05
C ASP A 187 14.40 12.68 -9.18
N ARG A 188 15.29 12.54 -8.20
CA ARG A 188 16.30 11.48 -8.17
C ARG A 188 15.79 10.16 -7.57
N ASN A 189 14.61 10.15 -6.99
CA ASN A 189 14.06 8.95 -6.36
C ASN A 189 13.32 8.09 -7.40
N PRO A 190 13.88 6.92 -7.78
CA PRO A 190 13.29 6.06 -8.83
C PRO A 190 11.89 5.57 -8.50
N PHE A 191 11.51 5.56 -7.21
CA PHE A 191 10.17 5.15 -6.79
C PHE A 191 9.07 6.01 -7.43
N TYR A 192 9.33 7.30 -7.67
CA TYR A 192 8.33 8.23 -8.23
C TYR A 192 8.36 8.32 -9.76
N GLU A 193 9.26 7.61 -10.45
CA GLU A 193 9.42 7.69 -11.91
C GLU A 193 8.12 7.32 -12.62
N ASP A 194 7.48 6.23 -12.20
CA ASP A 194 6.22 5.73 -12.76
C ASP A 194 4.95 6.25 -12.04
N GLN A 195 5.11 7.19 -11.09
CA GLN A 195 4.02 7.65 -10.23
C GLN A 195 3.94 9.18 -10.15
N PRO A 196 3.71 9.88 -11.26
CA PRO A 196 3.80 11.33 -11.31
C PRO A 196 2.79 12.05 -10.41
N GLN A 197 1.59 11.49 -10.23
CA GLN A 197 0.59 12.08 -9.34
C GLN A 197 1.00 11.97 -7.87
N LEU A 198 1.47 10.81 -7.45
CA LEU A 198 1.97 10.59 -6.09
C LEU A 198 3.16 11.51 -5.80
N LYS A 199 4.10 11.64 -6.76
CA LYS A 199 5.23 12.58 -6.67
C LYS A 199 4.78 14.01 -6.42
N LYS A 200 3.77 14.47 -7.18
CA LYS A 200 3.19 15.81 -7.03
C LYS A 200 2.59 16.02 -5.64
N ASP A 201 1.83 15.04 -5.15
CA ASP A 201 1.16 15.12 -3.84
C ASP A 201 2.17 15.13 -2.70
N VAL A 202 3.20 14.27 -2.77
CA VAL A 202 4.30 14.23 -1.80
C VAL A 202 5.13 15.51 -1.84
N LYS A 203 5.45 16.03 -3.02
CA LYS A 203 6.13 17.30 -3.20
C LYS A 203 5.39 18.43 -2.51
N LEU A 204 4.09 18.55 -2.75
CA LEU A 204 3.25 19.58 -2.13
C LEU A 204 3.29 19.50 -0.60
N LYS A 205 3.15 18.28 -0.04
CA LYS A 205 3.23 18.08 1.42
C LYS A 205 4.58 18.53 2.01
N TYR A 206 5.69 18.19 1.38
CA TYR A 206 7.01 18.61 1.85
C TYR A 206 7.21 20.11 1.73
N GLN A 207 6.74 20.71 0.64
CA GLN A 207 6.77 22.17 0.48
C GLN A 207 5.93 22.88 1.53
N GLN A 208 4.73 22.39 1.84
CA GLN A 208 3.87 22.91 2.90
C GLN A 208 4.54 22.80 4.28
N PHE A 209 5.12 21.63 4.57
CA PHE A 209 5.87 21.44 5.82
C PHE A 209 7.02 22.41 5.96
N GLY A 210 7.85 22.56 4.94
CA GLY A 210 8.97 23.49 4.92
C GLY A 210 8.53 24.96 5.03
N ALA A 211 7.51 25.35 4.26
CA ALA A 211 6.94 26.70 4.31
C ALA A 211 6.43 27.06 5.71
N THR A 212 5.72 26.12 6.34
CA THR A 212 5.21 26.29 7.71
C THR A 212 6.35 26.48 8.71
N ALA A 213 7.41 25.68 8.61
CA ALA A 213 8.56 25.78 9.50
C ALA A 213 9.31 27.12 9.35
N VAL A 214 9.57 27.57 8.11
CA VAL A 214 10.20 28.84 7.82
C VAL A 214 9.32 30.00 8.31
N ALA A 215 8.01 29.96 8.03
CA ALA A 215 7.07 30.98 8.48
C ALA A 215 7.00 31.08 10.02
N ASN A 216 6.95 29.96 10.72
CA ASN A 216 6.96 29.91 12.18
C ASN A 216 8.27 30.50 12.77
N ARG A 217 9.41 30.25 12.13
CA ARG A 217 10.68 30.86 12.54
C ARG A 217 10.67 32.37 12.34
N MET A 218 10.24 32.85 11.17
CA MET A 218 10.13 34.28 10.87
C MET A 218 9.12 34.97 11.76
N LEU A 219 8.06 34.28 12.18
CA LEU A 219 7.09 34.81 13.14
C LEU A 219 7.76 35.24 14.45
N LEU A 220 8.77 34.51 14.89
CA LEU A 220 9.53 34.83 16.10
C LEU A 220 10.62 35.88 15.88
N THR A 221 11.24 35.91 14.71
CA THR A 221 12.42 36.74 14.45
C THR A 221 12.09 37.98 13.65
N GLU A 222 11.25 37.92 12.64
CA GLU A 222 11.02 38.94 11.63
C GLU A 222 9.53 39.03 11.20
N PRO A 223 8.57 39.20 12.14
CA PRO A 223 7.14 39.11 11.85
C PRO A 223 6.65 40.12 10.80
N SER A 224 7.25 41.31 10.74
CA SER A 224 6.91 42.33 9.74
C SER A 224 7.28 41.89 8.32
N LEU A 225 8.43 41.23 8.15
CA LEU A 225 8.87 40.73 6.88
C LEU A 225 8.03 39.50 6.47
N LEU A 226 7.72 38.62 7.42
CA LEU A 226 6.82 37.49 7.18
C LEU A 226 5.47 37.98 6.64
N LYS A 227 4.86 38.98 7.30
CA LYS A 227 3.58 39.53 6.86
C LYS A 227 3.64 40.02 5.41
N LYS A 228 4.69 40.76 5.06
CA LYS A 228 4.90 41.21 3.68
C LYS A 228 5.03 40.04 2.71
N GLN A 229 5.84 39.03 3.03
CA GLN A 229 6.03 37.85 2.17
C GLN A 229 4.76 37.02 2.00
N LEU A 230 3.89 36.93 3.03
CA LEU A 230 2.57 36.30 2.93
C LEU A 230 1.68 37.05 1.93
N GLN A 231 1.69 38.40 1.98
CA GLN A 231 0.94 39.25 1.06
C GLN A 231 1.47 39.18 -0.38
N ASP A 232 2.78 39.07 -0.55
CA ASP A 232 3.47 38.94 -1.83
C ASP A 232 3.30 37.52 -2.44
N GLY A 233 2.62 36.60 -1.76
CA GLY A 233 2.33 35.28 -2.24
C GLY A 233 3.50 34.29 -2.18
N LYS A 234 4.56 34.57 -1.44
CA LYS A 234 5.73 33.67 -1.31
C LYS A 234 5.38 32.32 -0.68
N TYR A 235 4.28 32.25 0.07
CA TYR A 235 3.79 31.06 0.78
C TYR A 235 2.53 30.47 0.13
N ASN A 236 2.37 30.62 -1.18
CA ASN A 236 1.19 30.17 -1.94
C ASN A 236 0.99 28.64 -1.95
N VAL A 237 1.97 27.86 -1.51
CA VAL A 237 1.86 26.41 -1.32
C VAL A 237 1.03 26.03 -0.10
N LEU A 238 0.88 26.97 0.88
CA LEU A 238 0.06 26.79 2.07
C LEU A 238 -1.42 26.96 1.73
N GLU A 239 -2.28 26.33 2.51
CA GLU A 239 -3.71 26.54 2.40
C GLU A 239 -4.08 27.98 2.80
N SER A 240 -5.13 28.53 2.18
CA SER A 240 -5.58 29.89 2.47
C SER A 240 -5.87 30.11 3.96
N LYS A 241 -6.36 29.10 4.65
CA LYS A 241 -6.61 29.14 6.10
C LYS A 241 -5.31 29.37 6.88
N ASP A 242 -4.25 28.65 6.52
CA ASP A 242 -2.96 28.75 7.21
C ASP A 242 -2.30 30.11 6.95
N ILE A 243 -2.42 30.63 5.74
CA ILE A 243 -1.93 31.99 5.38
C ILE A 243 -2.63 33.06 6.23
N ILE A 244 -3.96 32.94 6.37
CA ILE A 244 -4.74 33.87 7.20
C ILE A 244 -4.30 33.81 8.68
N GLU A 245 -4.17 32.58 9.20
CA GLU A 245 -3.75 32.35 10.58
C GLU A 245 -2.33 32.90 10.86
N LEU A 246 -1.39 32.62 9.95
CA LEU A 246 -0.02 33.16 10.04
C LEU A 246 0.00 34.68 9.96
N SER A 247 -0.82 35.29 9.10
CA SER A 247 -0.93 36.74 8.99
C SER A 247 -1.45 37.38 10.29
N GLN A 248 -2.47 36.76 10.91
CA GLN A 248 -3.00 37.23 12.21
C GLN A 248 -1.96 37.10 13.33
N LYS A 249 -1.24 35.96 13.38
CA LYS A 249 -0.14 35.76 14.33
C LYS A 249 0.98 36.79 14.13
N ALA A 250 1.31 37.08 12.88
CA ALA A 250 2.30 38.11 12.57
C ALA A 250 1.86 39.50 13.04
N ASP A 251 0.58 39.87 12.90
CA ASP A 251 0.05 41.13 13.42
C ASP A 251 0.16 41.24 14.94
N ILE A 252 -0.11 40.16 15.66
CA ILE A 252 0.05 40.12 17.12
C ILE A 252 1.54 40.28 17.48
N ALA A 253 2.44 39.50 16.87
CA ALA A 253 3.86 39.56 17.14
C ALA A 253 4.46 40.94 16.83
N ILE A 254 4.03 41.62 15.78
CA ILE A 254 4.43 43.00 15.45
C ILE A 254 4.00 44.00 16.57
N LYS A 255 2.77 43.87 17.08
CA LYS A 255 2.28 44.71 18.19
C LYS A 255 3.09 44.45 19.46
N ASP A 256 3.37 43.20 19.78
CA ASP A 256 4.14 42.85 20.98
C ASP A 256 5.58 43.35 20.89
N GLN A 257 6.24 43.28 19.72
CA GLN A 257 7.56 43.84 19.51
C GLN A 257 7.57 45.36 19.67
N LYS A 258 6.58 46.07 19.10
CA LYS A 258 6.44 47.51 19.25
C LYS A 258 6.23 47.90 20.70
N PHE A 259 5.36 47.16 21.43
CA PHE A 259 5.09 47.41 22.83
C PHE A 259 6.36 47.21 23.69
N SER A 260 7.07 46.10 23.48
CA SER A 260 8.34 45.82 24.17
C SER A 260 9.41 46.89 23.90
N THR A 261 9.54 47.33 22.63
CA THR A 261 10.48 48.38 22.25
C THR A 261 10.13 49.70 22.93
N LEU A 262 8.84 50.03 22.97
CA LEU A 262 8.36 51.24 23.63
C LEU A 262 8.62 51.20 25.15
N THR A 263 8.31 50.08 25.80
CA THR A 263 8.55 49.90 27.24
C THR A 263 10.03 49.99 27.58
N ASN A 264 10.91 49.37 26.75
CA ASN A 264 12.35 49.49 26.94
C ASN A 264 12.85 50.93 26.74
N ALA A 265 12.32 51.66 25.75
CA ALA A 265 12.68 53.05 25.54
C ALA A 265 12.24 53.94 26.72
N ILE A 266 11.03 53.74 27.24
CA ILE A 266 10.52 54.46 28.42
C ILE A 266 11.39 54.17 29.65
N SER A 267 11.78 52.89 29.86
CA SER A 267 12.63 52.55 31.00
C SER A 267 14.04 53.13 30.91
N LEU A 268 14.59 53.24 29.71
CA LEU A 268 15.88 53.92 29.48
C LEU A 268 15.81 55.40 29.73
N VAL A 269 14.75 56.12 29.34
CA VAL A 269 14.53 57.54 29.58
C VAL A 269 14.25 57.79 31.07
N GLY A 270 13.49 56.89 31.74
CA GLY A 270 13.20 57.03 33.18
C GLY A 270 14.39 56.79 34.12
N ILE A 271 15.45 56.15 33.65
CA ILE A 271 16.70 56.00 34.45
C ILE A 271 17.65 57.20 34.29
N GLY A 272 17.42 58.02 33.25
CA GLY A 272 18.33 59.14 32.89
C GLY A 272 18.14 60.42 33.64
N ASP A 273 17.04 60.67 34.38
CA ASP A 273 16.75 61.99 35.00
C ASP A 273 16.27 61.83 36.44
N VAL A 274 17.15 61.40 37.32
CA VAL A 274 17.08 61.83 38.73
C VAL A 274 18.42 62.51 39.06
N PRO A 275 18.50 63.80 39.04
CA PRO A 275 19.68 64.46 39.56
C PRO A 275 19.78 64.12 41.06
N PRO A 276 20.96 63.74 41.57
CA PRO A 276 21.14 63.61 42.98
C PRO A 276 20.92 64.98 43.64
N ASN A 277 20.06 65.01 44.59
CA ASN A 277 19.66 66.17 45.36
C ASN A 277 20.81 67.09 45.69
N ALA A 278 20.56 68.37 45.43
CA ALA A 278 21.16 69.46 46.13
C ALA A 278 20.66 69.50 47.56
#